data_87914470e3feb0ea5ddfa9f99a9aeec5
#
_entry.id   87914470e3feb0ea5ddfa9f99a9aeec5
#
_cell.length_a   1.000
_cell.length_b   1.000
_cell.length_c   1.000
_cell.angle_alpha   90.00
_cell.angle_beta   90.00
_cell.angle_gamma   90.00
#
_symmetry.space_group_name_H-M   'P 1'
#
loop_
_entity.id
_entity.type
_entity.pdbx_description
1 polymer ?
#
loop_
_entity_poly.entity_id
_entity_poly.type
_entity_poly.pdbx_seq_one_letter_code
_entity_poly.pdbx_strand_id
1 'polypeptide(L)'
;MSKPIVAIIGKPNVGKSTLFNYLAGSRISIVEDIPGVTRDRVYADTNWRGRNFTLIDTGGIEPESEDIILSQMREQANLAITMANVIIFVTDIKQGVTAVDREIALMLKKSGKPIVLVCNKADNYTQDRNDSYEFYNLGIGEPFPISATNALGIGDVLDEIFKHFPEKEANEDDDTIIKVAVIGKPNVGKSSLINKLLGENRAIVSNIAGTTRDAIDSYLENEHGKYTLIDTAGIRRKSKVKESIEKFSVMRTLLAIERADVCLMMIDALEGVTDQDAKIAGEAHEAGKGIIIVVNKWDEYEKETGTLEKYKKDIYSKLSYLSYAPIIFISAKTGQRVQKLFEMINYIAEQNSLRVSTSVLNQVINEAIAIVQPPTDKGKRLKILYGTQVSTKPPTFVIFVNNKELFHFSYERYLVNQIRKEFGLEGTPVRIIAREKNEKDLI
;
A
#
# COMPACT_ATOMS: atom_id res chain seq x y z
N MET A 1 10.94 -7.33 0.20
CA MET A 1 11.63 -6.01 0.30
C MET A 1 10.61 -4.92 0.06
N SER A 2 10.51 -3.91 0.95
CA SER A 2 9.68 -2.73 0.70
C SER A 2 10.30 -1.93 -0.44
N LYS A 3 9.47 -1.50 -1.40
CA LYS A 3 9.91 -0.63 -2.49
C LYS A 3 10.40 0.70 -1.92
N PRO A 4 11.49 1.31 -2.45
CA PRO A 4 11.87 2.65 -2.06
C PRO A 4 10.73 3.64 -2.32
N ILE A 5 10.58 4.59 -1.42
CA ILE A 5 9.54 5.62 -1.51
C ILE A 5 10.16 6.94 -1.94
N VAL A 6 9.61 7.55 -2.97
CA VAL A 6 10.01 8.86 -3.50
C VAL A 6 8.85 9.84 -3.34
N ALA A 7 9.03 10.88 -2.55
CA ALA A 7 8.00 11.90 -2.34
C ALA A 7 8.25 13.13 -3.20
N ILE A 8 7.20 13.65 -3.83
CA ILE A 8 7.25 14.89 -4.64
C ILE A 8 6.71 16.04 -3.79
N ILE A 9 7.52 17.05 -3.56
CA ILE A 9 7.19 18.26 -2.80
C ILE A 9 7.41 19.50 -3.66
N GLY A 10 6.66 20.55 -3.38
CA GLY A 10 6.83 21.87 -4.00
C GLY A 10 5.58 22.70 -3.80
N LYS A 11 5.70 24.02 -4.04
CA LYS A 11 4.55 24.94 -3.94
C LYS A 11 3.43 24.61 -4.94
N PRO A 12 2.22 25.14 -4.78
CA PRO A 12 1.15 24.99 -5.76
C PRO A 12 1.59 25.45 -7.15
N ASN A 13 1.04 24.83 -8.19
CA ASN A 13 1.23 25.22 -9.60
C ASN A 13 2.67 25.11 -10.17
N VAL A 14 3.61 24.46 -9.48
CA VAL A 14 4.96 24.18 -10.04
C VAL A 14 4.98 22.95 -10.96
N GLY A 15 3.85 22.23 -11.10
CA GLY A 15 3.72 21.06 -11.98
C GLY A 15 4.04 19.73 -11.32
N LYS A 16 3.87 19.60 -10.00
CA LYS A 16 4.04 18.32 -9.25
C LYS A 16 3.18 17.20 -9.82
N SER A 17 1.88 17.45 -9.98
CA SER A 17 0.93 16.45 -10.48
C SER A 17 1.19 16.09 -11.94
N THR A 18 1.69 17.03 -12.76
CA THR A 18 2.13 16.73 -14.12
C THR A 18 3.31 15.77 -14.12
N LEU A 19 4.33 16.05 -13.28
CA LEU A 19 5.49 15.19 -13.12
C LEU A 19 5.07 13.81 -12.55
N PHE A 20 4.23 13.80 -11.53
CA PHE A 20 3.70 12.56 -10.94
C PHE A 20 2.98 11.72 -11.99
N ASN A 21 2.05 12.31 -12.74
CA ASN A 21 1.27 11.61 -13.77
C ASN A 21 2.17 11.07 -14.89
N TYR A 22 3.20 11.82 -15.27
CA TYR A 22 4.16 11.35 -16.26
C TYR A 22 4.95 10.14 -15.75
N LEU A 23 5.48 10.21 -14.54
CA LEU A 23 6.23 9.12 -13.91
C LEU A 23 5.36 7.90 -13.61
N ALA A 24 4.11 8.11 -13.23
CA ALA A 24 3.13 7.06 -13.00
C ALA A 24 2.59 6.44 -14.30
N GLY A 25 2.49 7.24 -15.37
CA GLY A 25 1.84 6.87 -16.64
C GLY A 25 2.60 5.88 -17.50
N SER A 26 3.86 5.56 -17.21
CA SER A 26 4.66 4.62 -18.00
C SER A 26 4.23 3.14 -17.83
N ARG A 27 3.45 2.78 -16.81
CA ARG A 27 2.72 1.50 -16.66
C ARG A 27 1.66 1.60 -15.55
N ILE A 28 0.49 2.11 -15.89
CA ILE A 28 -0.69 1.91 -15.05
C ILE A 28 -1.12 0.46 -15.28
N SER A 29 -0.97 -0.41 -14.29
CA SER A 29 -1.76 -1.64 -14.24
C SER A 29 -3.22 -1.21 -14.24
N ILE A 30 -3.97 -1.72 -15.21
CA ILE A 30 -5.41 -1.53 -15.34
C ILE A 30 -6.04 -2.09 -14.06
N VAL A 31 -6.50 -1.20 -13.19
CA VAL A 31 -7.37 -1.57 -12.07
C VAL A 31 -8.78 -1.28 -12.52
N GLU A 32 -9.60 -2.33 -12.59
CA GLU A 32 -11.03 -2.25 -12.94
C GLU A 32 -11.77 -1.33 -11.97
N ASP A 33 -12.79 -0.64 -12.48
CA ASP A 33 -13.64 0.26 -11.71
C ASP A 33 -14.47 -0.54 -10.68
N ILE A 34 -14.10 -0.44 -9.42
CA ILE A 34 -14.92 -0.91 -8.31
C ILE A 34 -15.81 0.26 -7.87
N PRO A 35 -17.16 0.13 -7.88
CA PRO A 35 -18.04 1.19 -7.45
C PRO A 35 -17.82 1.56 -5.97
N GLY A 36 -17.45 2.83 -5.71
CA GLY A 36 -17.30 3.37 -4.35
C GLY A 36 -15.90 3.84 -3.97
N VAL A 37 -14.88 3.68 -4.84
CA VAL A 37 -13.52 4.19 -4.59
C VAL A 37 -13.27 5.41 -5.47
N THR A 38 -13.35 6.61 -4.91
CA THR A 38 -12.93 7.84 -5.59
C THR A 38 -11.42 7.93 -5.58
N ARG A 39 -10.83 7.91 -6.77
CA ARG A 39 -9.38 8.00 -7.02
C ARG A 39 -8.89 9.44 -6.87
N ASP A 40 -8.50 9.86 -5.68
CA ASP A 40 -7.46 10.88 -5.56
C ASP A 40 -6.13 10.13 -5.48
N ARG A 41 -5.43 10.04 -6.63
CA ARG A 41 -4.15 9.32 -6.73
C ARG A 41 -3.07 10.06 -5.97
N VAL A 42 -2.81 9.65 -4.75
CA VAL A 42 -1.77 10.21 -3.90
C VAL A 42 -0.46 9.43 -4.03
N TYR A 43 -0.51 8.19 -4.54
CA TYR A 43 0.67 7.33 -4.75
C TYR A 43 0.56 6.52 -6.05
N ALA A 44 1.70 6.15 -6.61
CA ALA A 44 1.79 5.27 -7.77
C ALA A 44 3.07 4.41 -7.71
N ASP A 45 2.92 3.14 -8.07
CA ASP A 45 4.06 2.28 -8.31
C ASP A 45 4.62 2.55 -9.71
N THR A 46 5.93 2.70 -9.79
CA THR A 46 6.62 2.92 -11.07
C THR A 46 7.90 2.10 -11.15
N ASN A 47 8.43 1.98 -12.36
CA ASN A 47 9.65 1.24 -12.65
C ASN A 47 10.59 2.09 -13.52
N TRP A 48 11.86 2.11 -13.17
CA TRP A 48 12.91 2.68 -14.00
C TRP A 48 14.08 1.71 -14.08
N ARG A 49 14.54 1.39 -15.27
CA ARG A 49 15.66 0.47 -15.52
C ARG A 49 15.57 -0.85 -14.73
N GLY A 50 14.35 -1.40 -14.60
CA GLY A 50 14.11 -2.67 -13.89
C GLY A 50 14.04 -2.57 -12.36
N ARG A 51 14.14 -1.39 -11.78
CA ARG A 51 13.94 -1.16 -10.34
C ARG A 51 12.56 -0.56 -10.09
N ASN A 52 11.82 -1.15 -9.17
CA ASN A 52 10.51 -0.68 -8.76
C ASN A 52 10.63 0.27 -7.56
N PHE A 53 9.82 1.32 -7.55
CA PHE A 53 9.70 2.26 -6.43
C PHE A 53 8.29 2.84 -6.38
N THR A 54 7.91 3.39 -5.23
CA THR A 54 6.60 4.02 -5.02
C THR A 54 6.76 5.53 -5.02
N LEU A 55 6.01 6.23 -5.87
CA LEU A 55 5.90 7.69 -5.89
C LEU A 55 4.76 8.15 -4.98
N ILE A 56 4.97 9.27 -4.28
CA ILE A 56 3.94 9.93 -3.48
C ILE A 56 3.83 11.38 -3.96
N ASP A 57 2.62 11.79 -4.40
CA ASP A 57 2.31 13.20 -4.63
C ASP A 57 1.77 13.82 -3.34
N THR A 58 2.56 14.68 -2.72
CA THR A 58 2.10 15.43 -1.54
C THR A 58 1.21 16.61 -1.91
N GLY A 59 1.10 16.94 -3.20
CA GLY A 59 0.36 18.09 -3.72
C GLY A 59 -1.12 17.86 -4.03
N GLY A 60 -1.60 16.63 -3.99
CA GLY A 60 -3.04 16.32 -4.17
C GLY A 60 -3.96 16.89 -3.08
N ILE A 61 -3.39 17.69 -2.18
CA ILE A 61 -4.05 18.38 -1.06
C ILE A 61 -4.00 19.87 -1.37
N GLU A 62 -4.85 20.36 -2.27
CA GLU A 62 -4.90 21.79 -2.60
C GLU A 62 -5.60 22.61 -1.50
N PRO A 63 -5.06 23.80 -1.11
CA PRO A 63 -5.66 24.69 -0.14
C PRO A 63 -6.72 25.60 -0.74
N GLU A 64 -7.78 25.87 -0.01
CA GLU A 64 -8.84 26.80 -0.39
C GLU A 64 -8.50 28.30 -0.14
N SER A 65 -7.35 28.63 0.50
CA SER A 65 -6.95 30.02 0.78
C SER A 65 -5.43 30.23 0.88
N GLU A 66 -4.96 31.42 0.48
CA GLU A 66 -3.52 31.77 0.40
C GLU A 66 -2.80 31.83 1.76
N ASP A 67 -3.45 32.20 2.84
CA ASP A 67 -2.85 32.30 4.19
C ASP A 67 -2.50 30.93 4.81
N ILE A 68 -3.01 29.84 4.23
CA ILE A 68 -2.80 28.46 4.71
C ILE A 68 -1.66 27.78 3.94
N ILE A 69 -1.20 28.32 2.80
CA ILE A 69 -0.23 27.69 1.90
C ILE A 69 1.06 27.30 2.63
N LEU A 70 1.63 28.18 3.44
CA LEU A 70 2.90 27.94 4.11
C LEU A 70 2.82 26.84 5.17
N SER A 71 1.74 26.82 5.95
CA SER A 71 1.53 25.78 6.99
C SER A 71 1.34 24.41 6.33
N GLN A 72 0.60 24.33 5.24
CA GLN A 72 0.38 23.09 4.51
C GLN A 72 1.63 22.59 3.80
N MET A 73 2.43 23.49 3.22
CA MET A 73 3.71 23.09 2.63
C MET A 73 4.69 22.56 3.68
N ARG A 74 4.71 23.15 4.89
CA ARG A 74 5.48 22.61 6.01
C ARG A 74 5.01 21.22 6.42
N GLU A 75 3.70 20.99 6.45
CA GLU A 75 3.13 19.69 6.74
C GLU A 75 3.47 18.64 5.66
N GLN A 76 3.36 19.03 4.38
CA GLN A 76 3.78 18.18 3.25
C GLN A 76 5.27 17.83 3.35
N ALA A 77 6.12 18.81 3.64
CA ALA A 77 7.55 18.59 3.81
C ALA A 77 7.84 17.63 4.97
N ASN A 78 7.17 17.81 6.12
CA ASN A 78 7.32 16.94 7.27
C ASN A 78 6.87 15.51 6.97
N LEU A 79 5.79 15.34 6.22
CA LEU A 79 5.31 14.05 5.79
C LEU A 79 6.34 13.35 4.91
N ALA A 80 6.81 14.02 3.86
CA ALA A 80 7.81 13.48 2.96
C ALA A 80 9.13 13.16 3.68
N ILE A 81 9.59 14.03 4.58
CA ILE A 81 10.77 13.79 5.42
C ILE A 81 10.58 12.50 6.24
N THR A 82 9.39 12.26 6.76
CA THR A 82 9.12 11.09 7.59
C THR A 82 9.09 9.80 6.79
N MET A 83 8.61 9.85 5.56
CA MET A 83 8.20 8.67 4.79
C MET A 83 9.12 8.32 3.64
N ALA A 84 9.69 9.31 2.96
CA ALA A 84 10.46 9.09 1.75
C ALA A 84 11.89 8.60 2.01
N ASN A 85 12.38 7.75 1.14
CA ASN A 85 13.81 7.43 1.03
C ASN A 85 14.55 8.56 0.28
N VAL A 86 13.89 9.14 -0.73
CA VAL A 86 14.39 10.27 -1.53
C VAL A 86 13.27 11.28 -1.71
N ILE A 87 13.59 12.57 -1.67
CA ILE A 87 12.63 13.65 -1.84
C ILE A 87 12.93 14.36 -3.15
N ILE A 88 11.93 14.51 -4.03
CA ILE A 88 11.97 15.39 -5.20
C ILE A 88 11.39 16.73 -4.78
N PHE A 89 12.22 17.76 -4.75
CA PHE A 89 11.76 19.12 -4.49
C PHE A 89 11.58 19.88 -5.81
N VAL A 90 10.32 20.13 -6.18
CA VAL A 90 9.96 20.76 -7.46
C VAL A 90 9.75 22.24 -7.27
N THR A 91 10.47 23.04 -8.08
CA THR A 91 10.38 24.48 -8.17
C THR A 91 9.96 24.91 -9.58
N ASP A 92 9.59 26.17 -9.78
CA ASP A 92 9.23 26.74 -11.08
C ASP A 92 10.36 27.64 -11.58
N ILE A 93 11.02 27.24 -12.66
CA ILE A 93 12.17 27.98 -13.19
C ILE A 93 11.81 29.39 -13.66
N LYS A 94 10.57 29.57 -14.17
CA LYS A 94 10.08 30.88 -14.67
C LYS A 94 9.81 31.88 -13.56
N GLN A 95 9.55 31.40 -12.34
CA GLN A 95 9.31 32.26 -11.17
C GLN A 95 10.59 32.59 -10.37
N GLY A 96 11.69 31.86 -10.64
CA GLY A 96 12.91 31.95 -9.85
C GLY A 96 12.75 31.45 -8.42
N VAL A 97 13.75 31.74 -7.58
CA VAL A 97 13.78 31.29 -6.18
C VAL A 97 12.93 32.22 -5.30
N THR A 98 11.83 31.68 -4.74
CA THR A 98 10.94 32.41 -3.83
C THR A 98 11.31 32.24 -2.36
N ALA A 99 10.76 33.09 -1.46
CA ALA A 99 10.94 32.95 -0.01
C ALA A 99 10.42 31.62 0.52
N VAL A 100 9.31 31.13 -0.04
CA VAL A 100 8.71 29.83 0.32
C VAL A 100 9.63 28.69 -0.08
N ASP A 101 10.25 28.72 -1.26
CA ASP A 101 11.20 27.70 -1.70
C ASP A 101 12.41 27.64 -0.76
N ARG A 102 12.93 28.79 -0.30
CA ARG A 102 14.05 28.87 0.67
C ARG A 102 13.68 28.25 2.01
N GLU A 103 12.47 28.51 2.53
CA GLU A 103 12.02 27.98 3.80
C GLU A 103 11.89 26.45 3.75
N ILE A 104 11.26 25.93 2.71
CA ILE A 104 11.13 24.48 2.51
C ILE A 104 12.50 23.82 2.33
N ALA A 105 13.38 24.43 1.52
CA ALA A 105 14.74 23.93 1.34
C ALA A 105 15.51 23.81 2.67
N LEU A 106 15.38 24.80 3.56
CA LEU A 106 15.98 24.74 4.90
C LEU A 106 15.42 23.60 5.76
N MET A 107 14.12 23.33 5.69
CA MET A 107 13.50 22.22 6.40
C MET A 107 14.02 20.87 5.86
N LEU A 108 14.02 20.72 4.54
CA LEU A 108 14.49 19.51 3.87
C LEU A 108 15.97 19.26 4.18
N LYS A 109 16.82 20.28 4.12
CA LYS A 109 18.25 20.17 4.46
C LYS A 109 18.49 19.68 5.89
N LYS A 110 17.68 20.15 6.86
CA LYS A 110 17.78 19.74 8.27
C LYS A 110 17.37 18.28 8.48
N SER A 111 16.61 17.70 7.57
CA SER A 111 16.13 16.31 7.70
C SER A 111 17.22 15.25 7.48
N GLY A 112 18.31 15.60 6.78
CA GLY A 112 19.36 14.66 6.40
C GLY A 112 18.94 13.65 5.31
N LYS A 113 17.73 13.79 4.75
CA LYS A 113 17.26 12.93 3.65
C LYS A 113 17.89 13.35 2.32
N PRO A 114 18.15 12.42 1.40
CA PRO A 114 18.53 12.75 0.04
C PRO A 114 17.46 13.60 -0.66
N ILE A 115 17.86 14.69 -1.29
CA ILE A 115 16.98 15.64 -1.99
C ILE A 115 17.46 15.76 -3.43
N VAL A 116 16.54 15.62 -4.38
CA VAL A 116 16.77 15.92 -5.79
C VAL A 116 16.00 17.19 -6.12
N LEU A 117 16.74 18.26 -6.41
CA LEU A 117 16.17 19.58 -6.74
C LEU A 117 15.78 19.64 -8.20
N VAL A 118 14.50 19.85 -8.48
CA VAL A 118 13.96 19.88 -9.83
C VAL A 118 13.41 21.28 -10.15
N CYS A 119 13.91 21.88 -11.24
CA CYS A 119 13.46 23.17 -11.78
C CYS A 119 12.55 22.89 -12.99
N ASN A 120 11.23 22.85 -12.75
CA ASN A 120 10.25 22.51 -13.78
C ASN A 120 9.88 23.72 -14.65
N LYS A 121 9.21 23.45 -15.78
CA LYS A 121 8.81 24.41 -16.84
C LYS A 121 9.96 24.97 -17.65
N ALA A 122 11.07 24.23 -17.71
CA ALA A 122 12.21 24.52 -18.61
C ALA A 122 11.89 24.06 -20.03
N ASP A 123 11.02 24.79 -20.70
CA ASP A 123 10.53 24.46 -22.06
C ASP A 123 11.57 24.74 -23.13
N ASN A 124 12.48 25.72 -22.91
CA ASN A 124 13.61 26.05 -23.75
C ASN A 124 14.92 25.57 -23.10
N TYR A 125 15.25 24.31 -23.27
CA TYR A 125 16.34 23.63 -22.58
C TYR A 125 17.68 24.37 -22.56
N THR A 126 18.05 25.07 -23.66
CA THR A 126 19.34 25.75 -23.75
C THR A 126 19.36 27.06 -22.93
N GLN A 127 18.29 27.82 -22.92
CA GLN A 127 18.17 29.09 -22.19
C GLN A 127 17.88 28.85 -20.71
N ASP A 128 16.91 28.00 -20.45
CA ASP A 128 16.42 27.68 -19.09
C ASP A 128 17.48 26.96 -18.24
N ARG A 129 18.46 26.26 -18.88
CA ARG A 129 19.58 25.65 -18.17
C ARG A 129 20.44 26.71 -17.46
N ASN A 130 20.62 27.90 -18.04
CA ASN A 130 21.34 29.00 -17.40
C ASN A 130 20.55 29.57 -16.22
N ASP A 131 19.23 29.66 -16.34
CA ASP A 131 18.35 30.18 -15.29
C ASP A 131 18.27 29.21 -14.10
N SER A 132 18.51 27.91 -14.31
CA SER A 132 18.55 26.93 -13.22
C SER A 132 19.70 27.17 -12.23
N TYR A 133 20.78 27.86 -12.61
CA TYR A 133 21.91 28.16 -11.71
C TYR A 133 21.52 29.03 -10.50
N GLU A 134 20.45 29.83 -10.60
CA GLU A 134 19.94 30.59 -9.45
C GLU A 134 19.55 29.66 -8.29
N PHE A 135 19.07 28.46 -8.60
CA PHE A 135 18.56 27.52 -7.61
C PHE A 135 19.65 26.83 -6.76
N TYR A 136 20.93 26.95 -7.14
CA TYR A 136 22.04 26.58 -6.26
C TYR A 136 22.03 27.36 -4.94
N ASN A 137 21.43 28.56 -4.91
CA ASN A 137 21.26 29.37 -3.70
C ASN A 137 20.38 28.71 -2.64
N LEU A 138 19.63 27.65 -2.98
CA LEU A 138 18.88 26.85 -2.01
C LEU A 138 19.78 25.92 -1.17
N GLY A 139 21.00 25.61 -1.66
CA GLY A 139 22.00 24.86 -0.95
C GLY A 139 21.62 23.40 -0.64
N ILE A 140 20.82 22.77 -1.51
CA ILE A 140 20.30 21.41 -1.37
C ILE A 140 20.72 20.46 -2.49
N GLY A 141 21.69 20.83 -3.30
CA GLY A 141 22.23 20.01 -4.37
C GLY A 141 22.15 20.66 -5.75
N GLU A 142 22.46 19.89 -6.79
CA GLU A 142 22.40 20.31 -8.18
C GLU A 142 20.94 20.47 -8.63
N PRO A 143 20.59 21.60 -9.28
CA PRO A 143 19.26 21.78 -9.85
C PRO A 143 19.14 21.09 -11.20
N PHE A 144 18.12 20.25 -11.36
CA PHE A 144 17.79 19.56 -12.61
C PHE A 144 16.68 20.32 -13.37
N PRO A 145 17.01 21.02 -14.47
CA PRO A 145 15.98 21.66 -15.32
C PRO A 145 15.19 20.57 -16.07
N ILE A 146 13.85 20.62 -15.95
CA ILE A 146 12.96 19.70 -16.65
C ILE A 146 11.78 20.44 -17.27
N SER A 147 11.16 19.83 -18.27
CA SER A 147 9.79 20.15 -18.68
C SER A 147 8.93 18.90 -18.49
N ALA A 148 8.14 18.87 -17.42
CA ALA A 148 7.26 17.75 -17.14
C ALA A 148 6.19 17.58 -18.24
N THR A 149 5.76 18.68 -18.87
CA THR A 149 4.77 18.66 -19.96
C THR A 149 5.36 18.07 -21.24
N ASN A 150 6.64 18.40 -21.55
CA ASN A 150 7.32 17.97 -22.78
C ASN A 150 8.21 16.73 -22.55
N ALA A 151 8.20 16.16 -21.35
CA ALA A 151 9.01 14.99 -20.97
C ALA A 151 10.53 15.20 -21.14
N LEU A 152 11.04 16.44 -21.00
CA LEU A 152 12.45 16.76 -21.14
C LEU A 152 13.17 16.70 -19.78
N GLY A 153 14.39 16.16 -19.74
CA GLY A 153 15.27 16.13 -18.56
C GLY A 153 14.86 15.14 -17.45
N ILE A 154 13.74 14.43 -17.62
CA ILE A 154 13.20 13.53 -16.57
C ILE A 154 14.09 12.31 -16.34
N GLY A 155 14.76 11.81 -17.39
CA GLY A 155 15.69 10.69 -17.29
C GLY A 155 16.84 10.96 -16.33
N ASP A 156 17.42 12.17 -16.37
CA ASP A 156 18.52 12.59 -15.50
C ASP A 156 18.08 12.66 -14.03
N VAL A 157 16.87 13.18 -13.80
CA VAL A 157 16.25 13.19 -12.45
C VAL A 157 16.07 11.77 -11.91
N LEU A 158 15.57 10.85 -12.72
CA LEU A 158 15.40 9.46 -12.33
C LEU A 158 16.75 8.79 -12.05
N ASP A 159 17.74 9.00 -12.87
CA ASP A 159 19.08 8.46 -12.66
C ASP A 159 19.72 9.01 -11.37
N GLU A 160 19.47 10.28 -11.03
CA GLU A 160 19.94 10.87 -9.76
C GLU A 160 19.23 10.25 -8.56
N ILE A 161 17.90 10.09 -8.61
CA ILE A 161 17.11 9.44 -7.56
C ILE A 161 17.67 8.06 -7.25
N PHE A 162 18.04 7.30 -8.28
CA PHE A 162 18.54 5.94 -8.14
C PHE A 162 19.89 5.82 -7.43
N LYS A 163 20.75 6.84 -7.50
CA LYS A 163 22.00 6.90 -6.74
C LYS A 163 21.76 6.91 -5.23
N HIS A 164 20.61 7.43 -4.82
CA HIS A 164 20.24 7.56 -3.42
C HIS A 164 19.36 6.41 -2.91
N PHE A 165 18.97 5.47 -3.77
CA PHE A 165 18.27 4.29 -3.30
C PHE A 165 19.23 3.43 -2.48
N PRO A 166 18.76 2.85 -1.37
CA PRO A 166 19.57 1.94 -0.62
C PRO A 166 20.09 0.85 -1.56
N GLU A 167 21.40 0.64 -1.54
CA GLU A 167 21.98 -0.51 -2.22
C GLU A 167 21.25 -1.76 -1.74
N LYS A 168 21.07 -2.72 -2.65
CA LYS A 168 20.65 -4.07 -2.28
C LYS A 168 21.72 -4.65 -1.35
N GLU A 169 21.71 -4.25 -0.09
CA GLU A 169 22.33 -5.12 0.88
C GLU A 169 21.56 -6.42 0.81
N ALA A 170 22.27 -7.48 0.48
CA ALA A 170 21.85 -8.86 0.64
C ALA A 170 21.74 -9.20 2.15
N ASN A 171 21.17 -8.31 2.94
CA ASN A 171 20.66 -8.65 4.24
C ASN A 171 19.37 -9.39 3.94
N GLU A 172 19.43 -10.69 4.07
CA GLU A 172 18.32 -11.57 4.25
C GLU A 172 17.32 -10.82 5.14
N ASP A 173 16.23 -10.27 4.53
CA ASP A 173 15.03 -10.01 5.31
C ASP A 173 14.81 -11.34 6.01
N ASP A 174 14.94 -11.36 7.32
CA ASP A 174 14.72 -12.59 8.08
C ASP A 174 13.27 -12.98 7.78
N ASP A 175 13.08 -13.88 6.82
CA ASP A 175 11.76 -14.33 6.35
C ASP A 175 10.90 -14.87 7.49
N THR A 176 11.51 -15.00 8.67
CA THR A 176 10.83 -15.42 9.90
C THR A 176 10.09 -14.27 10.61
N ILE A 177 10.36 -12.99 10.24
CA ILE A 177 9.73 -11.83 10.86
C ILE A 177 8.49 -11.41 10.07
N ILE A 178 7.31 -11.53 10.67
CA ILE A 178 6.04 -11.13 10.04
C ILE A 178 5.78 -9.65 10.29
N LYS A 179 5.58 -8.88 9.22
CA LYS A 179 5.26 -7.45 9.26
C LYS A 179 3.75 -7.25 9.38
N VAL A 180 3.30 -6.61 10.45
CA VAL A 180 1.88 -6.45 10.79
C VAL A 180 1.49 -4.98 10.84
N ALA A 181 0.48 -4.58 10.07
CA ALA A 181 -0.14 -3.25 10.15
C ALA A 181 -1.48 -3.31 10.89
N VAL A 182 -1.70 -2.37 11.82
CA VAL A 182 -2.99 -2.18 12.49
C VAL A 182 -3.71 -1.02 11.82
N ILE A 183 -4.74 -1.31 11.04
CA ILE A 183 -5.48 -0.36 10.21
C ILE A 183 -6.92 -0.20 10.68
N GLY A 184 -7.60 0.86 10.26
CA GLY A 184 -8.97 1.18 10.62
C GLY A 184 -9.15 2.66 10.90
N LYS A 185 -10.39 3.11 11.04
CA LYS A 185 -10.74 4.53 11.28
C LYS A 185 -10.21 5.05 12.62
N PRO A 186 -10.21 6.37 12.86
CA PRO A 186 -9.86 6.94 14.17
C PRO A 186 -10.75 6.36 15.29
N ASN A 187 -10.20 6.26 16.51
CA ASN A 187 -10.88 5.87 17.75
C ASN A 187 -11.43 4.42 17.84
N VAL A 188 -11.17 3.55 16.88
CA VAL A 188 -11.53 2.11 16.96
C VAL A 188 -10.68 1.33 17.96
N GLY A 189 -9.64 1.95 18.56
CA GLY A 189 -8.79 1.31 19.56
C GLY A 189 -7.45 0.78 19.06
N LYS A 190 -6.94 1.26 17.90
CA LYS A 190 -5.63 0.84 17.35
C LYS A 190 -4.48 1.01 18.34
N SER A 191 -4.37 2.18 18.97
CA SER A 191 -3.33 2.48 19.97
C SER A 191 -3.44 1.57 21.21
N SER A 192 -4.68 1.27 21.63
CA SER A 192 -4.92 0.36 22.76
C SER A 192 -4.47 -1.06 22.42
N LEU A 193 -4.79 -1.55 21.21
CA LEU A 193 -4.37 -2.86 20.76
C LEU A 193 -2.84 -2.95 20.68
N ILE A 194 -2.18 -1.98 20.04
CA ILE A 194 -0.71 -1.96 19.93
C ILE A 194 -0.05 -1.94 21.31
N ASN A 195 -0.54 -1.08 22.23
CA ASN A 195 0.00 -1.04 23.58
C ASN A 195 -0.20 -2.36 24.34
N LYS A 196 -1.33 -3.05 24.10
CA LYS A 196 -1.60 -4.34 24.69
C LYS A 196 -0.67 -5.43 24.14
N LEU A 197 -0.50 -5.50 22.82
CA LEU A 197 0.41 -6.42 22.15
C LEU A 197 1.86 -6.23 22.62
N LEU A 198 2.30 -4.99 22.81
CA LEU A 198 3.65 -4.67 23.26
C LEU A 198 3.84 -4.83 24.77
N GLY A 199 2.79 -4.64 25.57
CA GLY A 199 2.87 -4.65 27.04
C GLY A 199 2.71 -6.04 27.69
N GLU A 200 1.99 -6.97 27.07
CA GLU A 200 1.75 -8.31 27.62
C GLU A 200 2.90 -9.30 27.32
N ASN A 201 3.66 -9.03 26.30
CA ASN A 201 4.82 -9.83 25.96
C ASN A 201 6.06 -9.11 26.47
N ARG A 202 7.06 -9.84 26.96
CA ARG A 202 8.39 -9.33 27.23
C ARG A 202 9.03 -8.91 25.90
N ALA A 203 8.43 -7.86 25.30
CA ALA A 203 8.95 -7.26 24.11
C ALA A 203 10.34 -6.76 24.45
N ILE A 204 11.36 -7.40 23.94
CA ILE A 204 12.65 -6.76 23.79
C ILE A 204 12.38 -5.68 22.74
N VAL A 205 11.93 -4.52 23.18
CA VAL A 205 11.93 -3.30 22.37
C VAL A 205 13.40 -2.93 22.23
N SER A 206 14.11 -3.71 21.43
CA SER A 206 15.49 -3.39 21.12
C SER A 206 15.45 -2.36 20.00
N ASN A 207 15.86 -1.14 20.33
CA ASN A 207 16.49 -0.27 19.35
C ASN A 207 17.80 -0.95 18.92
N ILE A 208 17.70 -2.03 18.15
CA ILE A 208 18.87 -2.65 17.54
C ILE A 208 19.30 -1.66 16.46
N ALA A 209 20.36 -0.93 16.75
CA ALA A 209 21.06 -0.10 15.77
C ALA A 209 21.49 -1.04 14.63
N GLY A 210 20.81 -0.92 13.46
CA GLY A 210 21.09 -1.74 12.27
C GLY A 210 19.88 -2.43 11.67
N THR A 211 18.79 -2.71 12.41
CA THR A 211 17.58 -3.35 11.89
C THR A 211 16.37 -2.40 11.78
N THR A 212 16.47 -1.19 12.34
CA THR A 212 15.42 -0.18 12.32
C THR A 212 15.79 0.94 11.37
N ARG A 213 15.51 0.79 10.09
CA ARG A 213 15.55 1.91 9.13
C ARG A 213 14.48 2.96 9.38
N ASP A 214 13.46 2.66 10.18
CA ASP A 214 12.38 3.58 10.52
C ASP A 214 12.16 3.60 12.04
N ALA A 215 12.46 4.72 12.69
CA ALA A 215 12.19 4.99 14.12
C ALA A 215 10.67 4.94 14.48
N ILE A 216 9.85 4.39 13.60
CA ILE A 216 8.38 4.42 13.62
C ILE A 216 7.79 3.03 13.90
N ASP A 217 8.56 1.96 13.67
CA ASP A 217 8.12 0.58 13.83
C ASP A 217 8.50 0.02 15.21
N SER A 218 7.78 -1.00 15.66
CA SER A 218 8.10 -1.71 16.91
C SER A 218 8.30 -3.18 16.65
N TYR A 219 9.46 -3.69 17.04
CA TYR A 219 9.75 -5.13 17.02
C TYR A 219 9.16 -5.81 18.25
N LEU A 220 8.61 -6.99 18.03
CA LEU A 220 8.01 -7.83 19.06
C LEU A 220 8.44 -9.28 18.85
N GLU A 221 8.89 -9.95 19.89
CA GLU A 221 9.19 -11.38 19.90
C GLU A 221 8.48 -12.05 21.09
N ASN A 222 7.81 -13.17 20.84
CA ASN A 222 7.12 -13.95 21.84
C ASN A 222 7.19 -15.45 21.51
N GLU A 223 6.49 -16.28 22.28
CA GLU A 223 6.40 -17.73 22.07
C GLU A 223 5.80 -18.14 20.71
N HIS A 224 5.02 -17.27 20.06
CA HIS A 224 4.42 -17.52 18.76
C HIS A 224 5.31 -17.15 17.59
N GLY A 225 6.33 -16.30 17.79
CA GLY A 225 7.24 -15.87 16.74
C GLY A 225 7.75 -14.44 16.85
N LYS A 226 8.26 -13.93 15.72
CA LYS A 226 8.85 -12.60 15.59
C LYS A 226 7.97 -11.71 14.70
N TYR A 227 7.69 -10.50 15.14
CA TYR A 227 6.80 -9.57 14.46
C TYR A 227 7.38 -8.16 14.41
N THR A 228 7.07 -7.44 13.35
CA THR A 228 7.29 -6.00 13.27
C THR A 228 5.94 -5.31 13.13
N LEU A 229 5.55 -4.53 14.14
CA LEU A 229 4.35 -3.70 14.07
C LEU A 229 4.69 -2.39 13.36
N ILE A 230 4.05 -2.16 12.20
CA ILE A 230 4.32 -1.03 11.32
C ILE A 230 3.64 0.25 11.82
N ASP A 231 4.33 1.40 11.71
CA ASP A 231 3.83 2.77 12.02
C ASP A 231 3.29 2.96 13.46
N THR A 232 3.93 2.35 14.44
CA THR A 232 3.50 2.47 15.85
C THR A 232 3.68 3.87 16.44
N ALA A 233 4.70 4.63 16.02
CA ALA A 233 4.96 5.99 16.52
C ALA A 233 3.92 7.00 16.01
N GLY A 234 3.41 6.84 14.78
CA GLY A 234 2.31 7.65 14.26
C GLY A 234 1.02 7.48 15.07
N ILE A 235 0.77 6.28 15.55
CA ILE A 235 -0.38 5.94 16.39
C ILE A 235 -0.23 6.48 17.82
N ARG A 236 1.00 6.50 18.39
CA ARG A 236 1.27 7.01 19.75
C ARG A 236 1.25 8.54 19.87
N ARG A 237 1.66 9.29 18.83
CA ARG A 237 1.71 10.76 18.84
C ARG A 237 0.35 11.45 18.74
N LYS A 238 -0.71 10.76 18.32
CA LYS A 238 -2.06 11.32 18.08
C LYS A 238 -2.80 11.85 19.31
N SER A 239 -2.28 11.72 20.51
CA SER A 239 -2.96 12.19 21.73
C SER A 239 -2.98 13.71 21.91
N LYS A 240 -2.33 14.53 21.06
CA LYS A 240 -2.09 15.96 21.34
C LYS A 240 -2.48 16.99 20.26
N VAL A 241 -2.91 16.62 19.03
CA VAL A 241 -3.21 17.62 17.97
C VAL A 241 -4.50 17.28 17.23
N LYS A 242 -5.42 18.26 17.12
CA LYS A 242 -6.72 18.17 16.44
C LYS A 242 -6.69 18.79 15.03
N GLU A 243 -7.48 18.25 14.12
CA GLU A 243 -8.10 18.78 12.89
C GLU A 243 -7.37 18.75 11.53
N SER A 244 -6.06 18.89 11.36
CA SER A 244 -5.43 18.70 10.00
C SER A 244 -5.06 17.23 9.73
N ILE A 245 -5.50 16.33 10.57
CA ILE A 245 -4.94 15.00 10.82
C ILE A 245 -5.57 13.89 9.96
N GLU A 246 -6.76 14.09 9.39
CA GLU A 246 -7.47 12.98 8.73
C GLU A 246 -6.80 12.53 7.42
N LYS A 247 -6.45 13.46 6.53
CA LYS A 247 -5.77 13.14 5.25
C LYS A 247 -4.39 12.51 5.47
N PHE A 248 -3.62 13.00 6.46
CA PHE A 248 -2.34 12.41 6.84
C PHE A 248 -2.50 11.02 7.47
N SER A 249 -3.61 10.79 8.17
CA SER A 249 -3.94 9.48 8.72
C SER A 249 -4.18 8.44 7.63
N VAL A 250 -4.84 8.83 6.54
CA VAL A 250 -5.10 7.94 5.38
C VAL A 250 -3.78 7.58 4.71
N MET A 251 -2.92 8.55 4.38
CA MET A 251 -1.64 8.32 3.74
C MET A 251 -0.75 7.36 4.54
N ARG A 252 -0.65 7.56 5.86
CA ARG A 252 0.11 6.65 6.74
C ARG A 252 -0.48 5.25 6.75
N THR A 253 -1.80 5.14 6.75
CA THR A 253 -2.48 3.84 6.68
C THR A 253 -2.12 3.11 5.39
N LEU A 254 -2.13 3.79 4.24
CA LEU A 254 -1.76 3.22 2.95
C LEU A 254 -0.31 2.72 2.95
N LEU A 255 0.63 3.50 3.49
CA LEU A 255 2.03 3.08 3.57
C LEU A 255 2.26 1.95 4.58
N ALA A 256 1.53 1.93 5.68
CA ALA A 256 1.55 0.80 6.60
C ALA A 256 1.05 -0.47 5.90
N ILE A 257 -0.02 -0.37 5.12
CA ILE A 257 -0.53 -1.46 4.29
C ILE A 257 0.54 -1.95 3.32
N GLU A 258 1.17 -1.06 2.55
CA GLU A 258 2.19 -1.45 1.56
C GLU A 258 3.37 -2.21 2.16
N ARG A 259 3.77 -1.88 3.38
CA ARG A 259 4.91 -2.49 4.07
C ARG A 259 4.56 -3.78 4.83
N ALA A 260 3.28 -4.04 5.11
CA ALA A 260 2.82 -5.18 5.88
C ALA A 260 2.76 -6.47 5.06
N ASP A 261 2.86 -7.60 5.75
CA ASP A 261 2.46 -8.92 5.25
C ASP A 261 1.01 -9.22 5.62
N VAL A 262 0.61 -8.81 6.85
CA VAL A 262 -0.74 -9.02 7.39
C VAL A 262 -1.30 -7.70 7.94
N CYS A 263 -2.53 -7.38 7.59
CA CYS A 263 -3.27 -6.21 8.06
C CYS A 263 -4.34 -6.65 9.08
N LEU A 264 -4.31 -6.07 10.27
CA LEU A 264 -5.38 -6.17 11.26
C LEU A 264 -6.37 -5.04 11.03
N MET A 265 -7.47 -5.32 10.32
CA MET A 265 -8.53 -4.35 10.03
C MET A 265 -9.45 -4.22 11.24
N MET A 266 -9.28 -3.14 12.01
CA MET A 266 -10.05 -2.91 13.23
C MET A 266 -11.39 -2.22 12.94
N ILE A 267 -12.46 -2.78 13.51
CA ILE A 267 -13.82 -2.28 13.47
C ILE A 267 -14.32 -2.08 14.91
N ASP A 268 -15.04 -1.00 15.16
CA ASP A 268 -15.70 -0.74 16.45
C ASP A 268 -17.00 -1.55 16.53
N ALA A 269 -17.14 -2.41 17.55
CA ALA A 269 -18.33 -3.24 17.72
C ALA A 269 -19.61 -2.43 17.90
N LEU A 270 -19.52 -1.25 18.50
CA LEU A 270 -20.69 -0.40 18.78
C LEU A 270 -21.19 0.35 17.54
N GLU A 271 -20.28 0.74 16.64
CA GLU A 271 -20.62 1.47 15.43
C GLU A 271 -20.88 0.56 14.23
N GLY A 272 -20.29 -0.65 14.23
CA GLY A 272 -20.33 -1.56 13.10
C GLY A 272 -19.43 -1.10 11.94
N VAL A 273 -19.63 -1.70 10.76
CA VAL A 273 -18.89 -1.36 9.53
C VAL A 273 -19.41 -0.06 8.94
N THR A 274 -18.51 0.89 8.69
CA THR A 274 -18.78 2.18 8.03
C THR A 274 -18.14 2.23 6.64
N ASP A 275 -18.53 3.23 5.83
CA ASP A 275 -17.94 3.44 4.49
C ASP A 275 -16.43 3.70 4.55
N GLN A 276 -15.95 4.37 5.60
CA GLN A 276 -14.51 4.58 5.82
C GLN A 276 -13.79 3.27 6.11
N ASP A 277 -14.39 2.36 6.88
CA ASP A 277 -13.85 1.03 7.13
C ASP A 277 -13.78 0.23 5.83
N ALA A 278 -14.83 0.29 4.99
CA ALA A 278 -14.85 -0.38 3.69
C ALA A 278 -13.76 0.14 2.74
N LYS A 279 -13.51 1.45 2.70
CA LYS A 279 -12.42 2.04 1.90
C LYS A 279 -11.05 1.55 2.36
N ILE A 280 -10.74 1.61 3.67
CA ILE A 280 -9.46 1.17 4.22
C ILE A 280 -9.24 -0.33 3.98
N ALA A 281 -10.28 -1.13 4.16
CA ALA A 281 -10.24 -2.57 3.92
C ALA A 281 -10.04 -2.89 2.42
N GLY A 282 -10.63 -2.10 1.53
CA GLY A 282 -10.44 -2.17 0.08
C GLY A 282 -8.98 -1.97 -0.31
N GLU A 283 -8.32 -0.95 0.26
CA GLU A 283 -6.89 -0.69 0.00
C GLU A 283 -6.01 -1.87 0.41
N ALA A 284 -6.26 -2.51 1.55
CA ALA A 284 -5.52 -3.69 1.98
C ALA A 284 -5.75 -4.90 1.05
N HIS A 285 -6.97 -5.06 0.53
CA HIS A 285 -7.32 -6.07 -0.45
C HIS A 285 -6.58 -5.86 -1.77
N GLU A 286 -6.65 -4.64 -2.32
CA GLU A 286 -5.99 -4.26 -3.58
C GLU A 286 -4.46 -4.38 -3.48
N ALA A 287 -3.88 -4.04 -2.32
CA ALA A 287 -2.46 -4.24 -2.05
C ALA A 287 -2.05 -5.71 -1.92
N GLY A 288 -3.01 -6.65 -1.92
CA GLY A 288 -2.74 -8.07 -1.86
C GLY A 288 -2.25 -8.58 -0.51
N LYS A 289 -2.61 -7.91 0.58
CA LYS A 289 -2.14 -8.25 1.93
C LYS A 289 -3.01 -9.31 2.59
N GLY A 290 -2.42 -10.08 3.52
CA GLY A 290 -3.21 -10.89 4.43
C GLY A 290 -4.10 -10.02 5.31
N ILE A 291 -5.37 -10.37 5.52
CA ILE A 291 -6.34 -9.55 6.24
C ILE A 291 -7.03 -10.36 7.33
N ILE A 292 -7.04 -9.79 8.54
CA ILE A 292 -7.86 -10.25 9.67
C ILE A 292 -8.82 -9.11 10.04
N ILE A 293 -10.11 -9.38 10.07
CA ILE A 293 -11.11 -8.43 10.55
C ILE A 293 -11.17 -8.56 12.08
N VAL A 294 -10.82 -7.46 12.77
CA VAL A 294 -10.72 -7.41 14.23
C VAL A 294 -11.84 -6.53 14.77
N VAL A 295 -12.88 -7.13 15.32
CA VAL A 295 -14.00 -6.42 15.97
C VAL A 295 -13.61 -6.14 17.41
N ASN A 296 -13.32 -4.87 17.71
CA ASN A 296 -12.89 -4.40 19.03
C ASN A 296 -14.03 -3.80 19.83
N LYS A 297 -13.82 -3.60 21.14
CA LYS A 297 -14.80 -3.16 22.13
C LYS A 297 -15.95 -4.17 22.32
N TRP A 298 -15.64 -5.43 22.08
CA TRP A 298 -16.64 -6.49 22.20
C TRP A 298 -17.12 -6.71 23.65
N ASP A 299 -16.38 -6.23 24.64
CA ASP A 299 -16.76 -6.18 26.06
C ASP A 299 -17.93 -5.24 26.34
N GLU A 300 -18.05 -4.17 25.57
CA GLU A 300 -19.08 -3.13 25.71
C GLU A 300 -20.35 -3.43 24.87
N TYR A 301 -20.30 -4.44 23.99
CA TYR A 301 -21.44 -4.81 23.12
C TYR A 301 -22.43 -5.73 23.86
N GLU A 302 -23.73 -5.41 23.77
CA GLU A 302 -24.80 -6.25 24.32
C GLU A 302 -24.91 -7.58 23.56
N LYS A 303 -24.96 -8.70 24.31
CA LYS A 303 -24.88 -10.04 23.74
C LYS A 303 -26.15 -10.84 24.06
N GLU A 304 -26.77 -11.33 23.01
CA GLU A 304 -27.86 -12.29 23.06
C GLU A 304 -27.47 -13.58 22.35
N THR A 305 -28.30 -14.59 22.44
CA THR A 305 -28.10 -15.87 21.73
C THR A 305 -28.05 -15.62 20.22
N GLY A 306 -26.97 -16.02 19.55
CA GLY A 306 -26.78 -15.85 18.10
C GLY A 306 -26.22 -14.49 17.67
N THR A 307 -25.97 -13.56 18.60
CA THR A 307 -25.39 -12.22 18.28
C THR A 307 -24.14 -12.30 17.44
N LEU A 308 -23.22 -13.23 17.77
CA LEU A 308 -21.95 -13.35 17.07
C LEU A 308 -22.12 -13.71 15.59
N GLU A 309 -22.97 -14.68 15.28
CA GLU A 309 -23.21 -15.12 13.89
C GLU A 309 -23.97 -14.05 13.09
N LYS A 310 -24.91 -13.37 13.74
CA LYS A 310 -25.63 -12.22 13.11
C LYS A 310 -24.68 -11.09 12.79
N TYR A 311 -23.75 -10.76 13.70
CA TYR A 311 -22.76 -9.71 13.50
C TYR A 311 -21.77 -10.06 12.38
N LYS A 312 -21.25 -11.31 12.33
CA LYS A 312 -20.41 -11.79 11.23
C LYS A 312 -21.12 -11.66 9.87
N LYS A 313 -22.39 -12.03 9.81
CA LYS A 313 -23.19 -11.95 8.58
C LYS A 313 -23.37 -10.51 8.13
N ASP A 314 -23.57 -9.55 9.04
CA ASP A 314 -23.63 -8.14 8.74
C ASP A 314 -22.30 -7.63 8.18
N ILE A 315 -21.16 -7.97 8.80
CA ILE A 315 -19.82 -7.60 8.28
C ILE A 315 -19.64 -8.12 6.86
N TYR A 316 -19.87 -9.40 6.58
CA TYR A 316 -19.68 -9.97 5.25
C TYR A 316 -20.68 -9.44 4.22
N SER A 317 -21.85 -8.95 4.64
CA SER A 317 -22.79 -8.29 3.73
C SER A 317 -22.26 -6.94 3.25
N LYS A 318 -21.60 -6.18 4.14
CA LYS A 318 -21.02 -4.86 3.85
C LYS A 318 -19.62 -4.93 3.21
N LEU A 319 -18.84 -5.96 3.57
CA LEU A 319 -17.50 -6.22 3.05
C LEU A 319 -17.49 -7.52 2.22
N SER A 320 -18.36 -7.64 1.24
CA SER A 320 -18.55 -8.87 0.47
C SER A 320 -17.29 -9.34 -0.27
N TYR A 321 -16.42 -8.42 -0.65
CA TYR A 321 -15.12 -8.69 -1.28
C TYR A 321 -14.08 -9.28 -0.31
N LEU A 322 -14.32 -9.18 1.01
CA LEU A 322 -13.49 -9.76 2.07
C LEU A 322 -14.09 -11.04 2.69
N SER A 323 -14.97 -11.73 1.99
CA SER A 323 -15.59 -12.97 2.50
C SER A 323 -14.58 -14.07 2.85
N TYR A 324 -13.34 -13.94 2.40
CA TYR A 324 -12.23 -14.84 2.72
C TYR A 324 -11.48 -14.45 4.01
N ALA A 325 -11.68 -13.24 4.53
CA ALA A 325 -10.96 -12.75 5.70
C ALA A 325 -11.63 -13.26 7.00
N PRO A 326 -10.90 -13.92 7.90
CA PRO A 326 -11.46 -14.36 9.17
C PRO A 326 -11.78 -13.19 10.09
N ILE A 327 -12.79 -13.36 10.94
CA ILE A 327 -13.25 -12.36 11.89
C ILE A 327 -12.93 -12.83 13.31
N ILE A 328 -12.29 -11.95 14.09
CA ILE A 328 -12.06 -12.15 15.51
C ILE A 328 -12.69 -11.02 16.34
N PHE A 329 -13.32 -11.37 17.46
CA PHE A 329 -13.92 -10.43 18.40
C PHE A 329 -13.05 -10.29 19.64
N ILE A 330 -12.56 -9.07 19.90
CA ILE A 330 -11.62 -8.80 20.99
C ILE A 330 -12.08 -7.63 21.88
N SER A 331 -11.42 -7.47 23.01
CA SER A 331 -11.35 -6.23 23.75
C SER A 331 -9.89 -5.84 23.96
N ALA A 332 -9.43 -4.80 23.27
CA ALA A 332 -8.10 -4.26 23.45
C ALA A 332 -7.92 -3.65 24.87
N LYS A 333 -9.02 -3.23 25.51
CA LYS A 333 -9.03 -2.66 26.87
C LYS A 333 -8.79 -3.74 27.94
N THR A 334 -9.51 -4.85 27.86
CA THR A 334 -9.41 -5.93 28.85
C THR A 334 -8.35 -6.97 28.49
N GLY A 335 -7.89 -7.04 27.23
CA GLY A 335 -6.99 -8.08 26.72
C GLY A 335 -7.70 -9.32 26.21
N GLN A 336 -9.03 -9.35 26.25
CA GLN A 336 -9.80 -10.54 25.86
C GLN A 336 -9.50 -10.95 24.41
N ARG A 337 -9.04 -12.20 24.23
CA ARG A 337 -8.69 -12.84 22.95
C ARG A 337 -7.58 -12.16 22.14
N VAL A 338 -6.83 -11.22 22.73
CA VAL A 338 -5.73 -10.55 22.02
C VAL A 338 -4.59 -11.52 21.67
N GLN A 339 -4.29 -12.50 22.55
CA GLN A 339 -3.25 -13.50 22.29
C GLN A 339 -3.56 -14.39 21.07
N LYS A 340 -4.84 -14.67 20.81
CA LYS A 340 -5.26 -15.47 19.63
C LYS A 340 -4.93 -14.78 18.30
N LEU A 341 -4.68 -13.47 18.31
CA LEU A 341 -4.25 -12.73 17.10
C LEU A 341 -2.93 -13.26 16.55
N PHE A 342 -1.97 -13.66 17.41
CA PHE A 342 -0.68 -14.15 16.95
C PHE A 342 -0.80 -15.48 16.19
N GLU A 343 -1.63 -16.40 16.67
CA GLU A 343 -1.91 -17.66 15.97
C GLU A 343 -2.54 -17.38 14.59
N MET A 344 -3.50 -16.45 14.53
CA MET A 344 -4.15 -16.08 13.27
C MET A 344 -3.19 -15.34 12.32
N ILE A 345 -2.33 -14.46 12.83
CA ILE A 345 -1.32 -13.75 12.03
C ILE A 345 -0.38 -14.76 11.37
N ASN A 346 0.14 -15.73 12.15
CA ASN A 346 1.02 -16.77 11.63
C ASN A 346 0.32 -17.59 10.55
N TYR A 347 -0.87 -18.07 10.84
CA TYR A 347 -1.66 -18.86 9.89
C TYR A 347 -1.89 -18.12 8.57
N ILE A 348 -2.28 -16.84 8.62
CA ILE A 348 -2.53 -16.05 7.41
C ILE A 348 -1.24 -15.71 6.66
N ALA A 349 -0.14 -15.44 7.36
CA ALA A 349 1.16 -15.25 6.72
C ALA A 349 1.61 -16.51 5.97
N GLU A 350 1.37 -17.70 6.52
CA GLU A 350 1.60 -18.97 5.86
C GLU A 350 0.70 -19.13 4.62
N GLN A 351 -0.61 -18.88 4.76
CA GLN A 351 -1.55 -18.95 3.64
C GLN A 351 -1.17 -17.99 2.50
N ASN A 352 -0.72 -16.77 2.85
CA ASN A 352 -0.28 -15.77 1.87
C ASN A 352 1.02 -16.18 1.14
N SER A 353 1.83 -17.01 1.76
CA SER A 353 3.10 -17.52 1.22
C SER A 353 2.97 -18.89 0.54
N LEU A 354 1.78 -19.50 0.57
CA LEU A 354 1.56 -20.86 0.10
C LEU A 354 1.91 -21.01 -1.37
N ARG A 355 2.74 -22.04 -1.68
CA ARG A 355 3.10 -22.43 -3.03
C ARG A 355 2.37 -23.71 -3.40
N VAL A 356 1.55 -23.64 -4.44
CA VAL A 356 0.75 -24.75 -4.94
C VAL A 356 1.47 -25.41 -6.12
N SER A 357 1.50 -26.74 -6.15
CA SER A 357 2.09 -27.44 -7.31
C SER A 357 1.22 -27.29 -8.54
N THR A 358 1.86 -27.10 -9.71
CA THR A 358 1.16 -26.91 -10.98
C THR A 358 0.26 -28.11 -11.33
N SER A 359 0.67 -29.32 -10.97
CA SER A 359 -0.10 -30.55 -11.21
C SER A 359 -1.43 -30.55 -10.47
N VAL A 360 -1.40 -30.26 -9.14
CA VAL A 360 -2.61 -30.23 -8.30
C VAL A 360 -3.53 -29.06 -8.70
N LEU A 361 -2.94 -27.89 -9.01
CA LEU A 361 -3.71 -26.75 -9.52
C LEU A 361 -4.50 -27.11 -10.79
N ASN A 362 -3.85 -27.78 -11.75
CA ASN A 362 -4.51 -28.16 -12.99
C ASN A 362 -5.57 -29.25 -12.80
N GLN A 363 -5.39 -30.15 -11.83
CA GLN A 363 -6.44 -31.10 -11.44
C GLN A 363 -7.68 -30.35 -10.94
N VAL A 364 -7.51 -29.39 -10.01
CA VAL A 364 -8.60 -28.55 -9.47
C VAL A 364 -9.31 -27.76 -10.56
N ILE A 365 -8.54 -27.17 -11.48
CA ILE A 365 -9.12 -26.45 -12.63
C ILE A 365 -9.96 -27.39 -13.51
N ASN A 366 -9.47 -28.59 -13.82
CA ASN A 366 -10.19 -29.55 -14.63
C ASN A 366 -11.47 -30.05 -13.95
N GLU A 367 -11.42 -30.32 -12.65
CA GLU A 367 -12.59 -30.66 -11.85
C GLU A 367 -13.61 -29.51 -11.82
N ALA A 368 -13.15 -28.28 -11.65
CA ALA A 368 -14.00 -27.08 -11.71
C ALA A 368 -14.69 -26.95 -13.08
N ILE A 369 -13.97 -27.15 -14.18
CA ILE A 369 -14.51 -27.12 -15.55
C ILE A 369 -15.55 -28.21 -15.76
N ALA A 370 -15.35 -29.41 -15.17
CA ALA A 370 -16.29 -30.50 -15.28
C ALA A 370 -17.61 -30.21 -14.53
N ILE A 371 -17.56 -29.50 -13.38
CA ILE A 371 -18.73 -29.13 -12.59
C ILE A 371 -19.50 -27.97 -13.25
N VAL A 372 -18.79 -26.88 -13.61
CA VAL A 372 -19.37 -25.71 -14.27
C VAL A 372 -18.61 -25.42 -15.55
N GLN A 373 -19.26 -25.66 -16.68
CA GLN A 373 -18.63 -25.42 -17.97
C GLN A 373 -18.36 -23.94 -18.21
N PRO A 374 -17.21 -23.62 -18.84
CA PRO A 374 -16.86 -22.26 -19.18
C PRO A 374 -17.91 -21.56 -20.07
N PRO A 375 -18.09 -20.24 -19.94
CA PRO A 375 -19.08 -19.50 -20.68
C PRO A 375 -18.85 -19.54 -22.19
N THR A 376 -19.95 -19.32 -22.93
CA THR A 376 -19.95 -19.17 -24.38
C THR A 376 -20.53 -17.81 -24.73
N ASP A 377 -19.83 -17.01 -25.53
CA ASP A 377 -20.34 -15.76 -26.08
C ASP A 377 -20.24 -15.77 -27.60
N LYS A 378 -21.33 -15.33 -28.26
CA LYS A 378 -21.46 -15.24 -29.74
C LYS A 378 -20.96 -16.51 -30.48
N GLY A 379 -21.27 -17.69 -29.94
CA GLY A 379 -20.89 -18.97 -30.51
C GLY A 379 -19.42 -19.38 -30.26
N LYS A 380 -18.61 -18.54 -29.59
CA LYS A 380 -17.25 -18.88 -29.19
C LYS A 380 -17.25 -19.33 -27.74
N ARG A 381 -16.70 -20.50 -27.48
CA ARG A 381 -16.58 -21.06 -26.11
C ARG A 381 -15.23 -20.76 -25.51
N LEU A 382 -15.21 -20.32 -24.25
CA LEU A 382 -14.00 -20.23 -23.47
C LEU A 382 -13.41 -21.64 -23.28
N LYS A 383 -12.13 -21.81 -23.61
CA LYS A 383 -11.35 -23.01 -23.29
C LYS A 383 -10.23 -22.60 -22.33
N ILE A 384 -10.16 -23.26 -21.19
CA ILE A 384 -9.02 -23.16 -20.28
C ILE A 384 -8.05 -24.27 -20.64
N LEU A 385 -6.80 -23.91 -20.91
CA LEU A 385 -5.76 -24.82 -21.34
C LEU A 385 -5.01 -25.40 -20.14
N TYR A 386 -4.49 -24.54 -19.29
CA TYR A 386 -3.84 -24.89 -18.03
C TYR A 386 -3.65 -23.66 -17.15
N GLY A 387 -3.27 -23.88 -15.88
CA GLY A 387 -2.94 -22.83 -14.92
C GLY A 387 -1.59 -23.04 -14.27
N THR A 388 -0.97 -21.95 -13.81
CA THR A 388 0.26 -21.99 -13.01
C THR A 388 0.26 -20.88 -11.98
N GLN A 389 0.86 -21.11 -10.81
CA GLN A 389 1.08 -20.06 -9.82
C GLN A 389 2.38 -19.32 -10.14
N VAL A 390 2.30 -18.02 -10.37
CA VAL A 390 3.45 -17.17 -10.73
C VAL A 390 4.02 -16.39 -9.55
N SER A 391 3.22 -16.16 -8.52
CA SER A 391 3.65 -15.39 -7.34
C SER A 391 2.95 -15.89 -6.08
N THR A 392 3.57 -15.58 -4.94
CA THR A 392 3.00 -15.60 -3.59
C THR A 392 2.98 -14.16 -3.06
N LYS A 393 2.26 -13.92 -1.97
CA LYS A 393 2.16 -12.59 -1.30
C LYS A 393 1.69 -11.45 -2.24
N PRO A 394 0.51 -11.55 -2.90
CA PRO A 394 -0.53 -12.56 -2.73
C PRO A 394 -0.38 -13.75 -3.71
N PRO A 395 -1.03 -14.90 -3.41
CA PRO A 395 -1.14 -16.01 -4.35
C PRO A 395 -1.74 -15.55 -5.68
N THR A 396 -0.94 -15.63 -6.75
CA THR A 396 -1.33 -15.16 -8.08
C THR A 396 -1.20 -16.31 -9.08
N PHE A 397 -2.29 -16.59 -9.76
CA PHE A 397 -2.40 -17.66 -10.73
C PHE A 397 -2.58 -17.11 -12.13
N VAL A 398 -1.81 -17.61 -13.08
CA VAL A 398 -2.02 -17.35 -14.49
C VAL A 398 -2.79 -18.51 -15.08
N ILE A 399 -3.94 -18.22 -15.67
CA ILE A 399 -4.79 -19.19 -16.37
C ILE A 399 -4.66 -18.92 -17.86
N PHE A 400 -4.15 -19.90 -18.59
CA PHE A 400 -4.01 -19.82 -20.05
C PHE A 400 -5.32 -20.24 -20.72
N VAL A 401 -5.81 -19.36 -21.56
CA VAL A 401 -7.11 -19.50 -22.24
C VAL A 401 -6.98 -19.28 -23.74
N ASN A 402 -7.96 -19.75 -24.51
CA ASN A 402 -8.02 -19.54 -25.97
C ASN A 402 -8.40 -18.09 -26.34
N ASN A 403 -9.15 -17.40 -25.50
CA ASN A 403 -9.55 -15.99 -25.68
C ASN A 403 -9.84 -15.36 -24.33
N LYS A 404 -9.08 -14.31 -23.95
CA LYS A 404 -9.20 -13.62 -22.67
C LYS A 404 -10.51 -12.84 -22.53
N GLU A 405 -11.10 -12.34 -23.63
CA GLU A 405 -12.34 -11.57 -23.60
C GLU A 405 -13.54 -12.43 -23.15
N LEU A 406 -13.44 -13.76 -23.31
CA LEU A 406 -14.46 -14.70 -22.84
C LEU A 406 -14.31 -15.05 -21.35
N PHE A 407 -13.19 -14.65 -20.71
CA PHE A 407 -12.92 -14.95 -19.31
C PHE A 407 -13.61 -13.91 -18.41
N HIS A 408 -14.92 -14.07 -18.24
CA HIS A 408 -15.77 -13.17 -17.46
C HIS A 408 -15.47 -13.24 -15.97
N PHE A 409 -15.61 -12.12 -15.25
CA PHE A 409 -15.40 -11.99 -13.81
C PHE A 409 -16.20 -12.99 -12.98
N SER A 410 -17.40 -13.39 -13.43
CA SER A 410 -18.22 -14.38 -12.74
C SER A 410 -17.58 -15.77 -12.75
N TYR A 411 -16.93 -16.14 -13.86
CA TYR A 411 -16.23 -17.41 -13.97
C TYR A 411 -14.89 -17.37 -13.25
N GLU A 412 -14.20 -16.24 -13.28
CA GLU A 412 -13.01 -16.01 -12.46
C GLU A 412 -13.33 -16.21 -10.97
N ARG A 413 -14.39 -15.56 -10.47
CA ARG A 413 -14.84 -15.71 -9.08
C ARG A 413 -15.17 -17.16 -8.72
N TYR A 414 -15.78 -17.89 -9.66
CA TYR A 414 -16.05 -19.32 -9.49
C TYR A 414 -14.73 -20.12 -9.33
N LEU A 415 -13.75 -19.89 -10.19
CA LEU A 415 -12.45 -20.55 -10.11
C LEU A 415 -11.70 -20.21 -8.81
N VAL A 416 -11.70 -18.93 -8.42
CA VAL A 416 -11.14 -18.51 -7.11
C VAL A 416 -11.76 -19.29 -5.97
N ASN A 417 -13.08 -19.47 -5.98
CA ASN A 417 -13.78 -20.22 -4.93
C ASN A 417 -13.39 -21.72 -4.93
N GLN A 418 -13.19 -22.34 -6.10
CA GLN A 418 -12.73 -23.74 -6.18
C GLN A 418 -11.28 -23.88 -5.69
N ILE A 419 -10.39 -22.96 -6.10
CA ILE A 419 -9.00 -22.90 -5.62
C ILE A 419 -8.97 -22.74 -4.09
N ARG A 420 -9.78 -21.84 -3.52
CA ARG A 420 -9.89 -21.68 -2.06
C ARG A 420 -10.41 -22.91 -1.36
N LYS A 421 -11.40 -23.60 -1.95
CA LYS A 421 -11.97 -24.80 -1.37
C LYS A 421 -10.94 -25.91 -1.22
N GLU A 422 -10.01 -26.02 -2.16
CA GLU A 422 -8.98 -27.07 -2.15
C GLU A 422 -7.76 -26.68 -1.33
N PHE A 423 -7.27 -25.44 -1.46
CA PHE A 423 -6.00 -25.01 -0.88
C PHE A 423 -6.15 -24.20 0.40
N GLY A 424 -7.35 -23.84 0.82
CA GLY A 424 -7.63 -22.94 1.94
C GLY A 424 -7.47 -21.48 1.52
N LEU A 425 -6.27 -20.92 1.54
CA LEU A 425 -5.96 -19.53 1.21
C LEU A 425 -6.84 -18.53 1.99
N GLU A 426 -7.18 -18.89 3.25
CA GLU A 426 -7.97 -18.05 4.15
C GLU A 426 -7.17 -16.78 4.52
N GLY A 427 -7.87 -15.68 4.67
CA GLY A 427 -7.27 -14.40 5.05
C GLY A 427 -6.40 -13.74 3.98
N THR A 428 -6.21 -14.34 2.81
CA THR A 428 -5.38 -13.77 1.74
C THR A 428 -6.17 -13.57 0.44
N PRO A 429 -6.01 -12.44 -0.27
CA PRO A 429 -6.59 -12.28 -1.59
C PRO A 429 -5.94 -13.23 -2.60
N VAL A 430 -6.73 -13.74 -3.52
CA VAL A 430 -6.27 -14.59 -4.62
C VAL A 430 -6.45 -13.82 -5.92
N ARG A 431 -5.38 -13.73 -6.71
CA ARG A 431 -5.41 -13.08 -8.02
C ARG A 431 -5.37 -14.10 -9.14
N ILE A 432 -6.24 -13.92 -10.13
CA ILE A 432 -6.20 -14.68 -11.40
C ILE A 432 -5.88 -13.72 -12.53
N ILE A 433 -4.97 -14.12 -13.40
CA ILE A 433 -4.60 -13.39 -14.62
C ILE A 433 -4.86 -14.31 -15.80
N ALA A 434 -5.85 -13.99 -16.64
CA ALA A 434 -6.08 -14.71 -17.88
C ALA A 434 -5.06 -14.29 -18.95
N ARG A 435 -4.39 -15.24 -19.57
CA ARG A 435 -3.48 -15.02 -20.71
C ARG A 435 -3.93 -15.84 -21.91
N GLU A 436 -3.97 -15.21 -23.06
CA GLU A 436 -4.21 -15.91 -24.31
C GLU A 436 -3.00 -16.76 -24.70
N LYS A 437 -3.28 -17.97 -25.15
CA LYS A 437 -2.33 -18.86 -25.79
C LYS A 437 -3.01 -19.63 -26.92
N ASN A 438 -2.40 -19.63 -28.08
CA ASN A 438 -2.92 -20.45 -29.20
C ASN A 438 -2.65 -21.93 -28.95
N GLU A 439 -3.62 -22.80 -29.28
CA GLU A 439 -3.46 -24.25 -29.15
C GLU A 439 -2.24 -24.79 -29.93
N LYS A 440 -1.79 -24.05 -30.95
CA LYS A 440 -0.60 -24.39 -31.76
C LYS A 440 0.74 -24.21 -31.04
N ASP A 441 0.75 -23.48 -29.94
CA ASP A 441 1.97 -23.23 -29.13
C ASP A 441 2.15 -24.28 -28.02
N LEU A 442 1.33 -25.34 -28.01
CA LEU A 442 1.34 -26.42 -27.02
C LEU A 442 2.03 -27.71 -27.50
N ILE A 443 2.55 -27.73 -28.76
CA ILE A 443 3.21 -28.88 -29.37
C ILE A 443 4.72 -28.70 -29.41
#